data_a6346217a9829638397ff1ba4b761965
#
_entry.id   a6346217a9829638397ff1ba4b761965
#
_cell.length_a   1.000
_cell.length_b   1.000
_cell.length_c   1.000
_cell.angle_alpha   90.00
_cell.angle_beta   90.00
_cell.angle_gamma   90.00
#
_symmetry.space_group_name_H-M   'P 1'
#
loop_
_entity.id
_entity.type
_entity.pdbx_description
1 polymer ?
#
loop_
_entity_poly.entity_id
_entity_poly.type
_entity_poly.pdbx_seq_one_letter_code
_entity_poly.pdbx_strand_id
1 'polypeptide(L)'
;LLPISNKIFFTFFLFIMSVAIGLGFLNYYERTGLSSQKTIRYYCGDKEEELDTPLSAEENKLKLEEGLFFPKSYRELLEVTHTHIFSIPIVMFILSRILAMTHSREGLKITIYGVSFMGIILNLAAPWLIRYACHHFVIAFTVSNILLILSFGAYIFIPLYEMWFRPDHSAP
;
A
#
# COMPACT_ATOMS: atom_id res chain seq x y z
N LEU A 1 10.66 -10.06 29.22
CA LEU A 1 9.52 -10.81 28.68
C LEU A 1 8.26 -9.94 28.69
N LEU A 2 7.53 -9.88 27.56
CA LEU A 2 6.21 -9.28 27.57
C LEU A 2 5.24 -10.18 28.33
N PRO A 3 4.39 -9.61 29.22
CA PRO A 3 3.29 -10.35 29.86
C PRO A 3 2.38 -11.00 28.78
N ILE A 4 1.81 -12.15 29.09
CA ILE A 4 0.95 -12.89 28.14
C ILE A 4 -0.23 -12.03 27.65
N SER A 5 -0.78 -11.19 28.52
CA SER A 5 -1.84 -10.24 28.16
C SER A 5 -1.42 -9.29 27.04
N ASN A 6 -0.19 -8.76 27.09
CA ASN A 6 0.34 -7.88 26.06
C ASN A 6 0.61 -8.65 24.74
N LYS A 7 1.11 -9.89 24.84
CA LYS A 7 1.29 -10.74 23.67
C LYS A 7 -0.03 -10.98 22.93
N ILE A 8 -1.09 -11.32 23.65
CA ILE A 8 -2.43 -11.51 23.09
C ILE A 8 -2.95 -10.23 22.46
N PHE A 9 -2.84 -9.09 23.17
CA PHE A 9 -3.31 -7.80 22.67
C PHE A 9 -2.59 -7.41 21.38
N PHE A 10 -1.25 -7.46 21.34
CA PHE A 10 -0.50 -7.13 20.13
C PHE A 10 -0.77 -8.09 18.99
N THR A 11 -0.94 -9.39 19.25
CA THR A 11 -1.29 -10.36 18.22
C THR A 11 -2.64 -10.03 17.60
N PHE A 12 -3.65 -9.74 18.41
CA PHE A 12 -4.96 -9.34 17.93
C PHE A 12 -4.91 -8.03 17.12
N PHE A 13 -4.20 -7.03 17.64
CA PHE A 13 -4.00 -5.77 16.94
C PHE A 13 -3.32 -5.97 15.58
N LEU A 14 -2.22 -6.72 15.52
CA LEU A 14 -1.50 -6.99 14.28
C LEU A 14 -2.33 -7.80 13.29
N PHE A 15 -3.17 -8.71 13.77
CA PHE A 15 -4.12 -9.44 12.94
C PHE A 15 -5.14 -8.49 12.28
N ILE A 16 -5.76 -7.60 13.04
CA ILE A 16 -6.70 -6.61 12.49
C ILE A 16 -6.00 -5.67 11.50
N MET A 17 -4.77 -5.25 11.78
CA MET A 17 -3.96 -4.46 10.84
C MET A 17 -3.66 -5.21 9.55
N SER A 18 -3.38 -6.52 9.63
CA SER A 18 -3.18 -7.35 8.44
C SER A 18 -4.42 -7.41 7.56
N VAL A 19 -5.60 -7.56 8.17
CA VAL A 19 -6.87 -7.53 7.45
C VAL A 19 -7.09 -6.17 6.79
N ALA A 20 -6.87 -5.08 7.52
CA ALA A 20 -7.04 -3.72 6.99
C ALA A 20 -6.12 -3.45 5.78
N ILE A 21 -4.84 -3.85 5.87
CA ILE A 21 -3.86 -3.73 4.77
C ILE A 21 -4.28 -4.62 3.59
N GLY A 22 -4.74 -5.85 3.86
CA GLY A 22 -5.24 -6.76 2.84
C GLY A 22 -6.44 -6.20 2.08
N LEU A 23 -7.39 -5.59 2.78
CA LEU A 23 -8.53 -4.90 2.15
C LEU A 23 -8.10 -3.70 1.32
N GLY A 24 -7.11 -2.93 1.79
CA GLY A 24 -6.51 -1.84 1.03
C GLY A 24 -5.87 -2.33 -0.28
N PHE A 25 -5.13 -3.44 -0.21
CA PHE A 25 -4.54 -4.07 -1.39
C PHE A 25 -5.59 -4.63 -2.34
N LEU A 26 -6.64 -5.28 -1.82
CA LEU A 26 -7.74 -5.78 -2.64
C LEU A 26 -8.44 -4.64 -3.39
N ASN A 27 -8.73 -3.53 -2.71
CA ASN A 27 -9.31 -2.34 -3.34
C ASN A 27 -8.41 -1.75 -4.45
N TYR A 28 -7.09 -1.77 -4.23
CA TYR A 28 -6.12 -1.39 -5.26
C TYR A 28 -6.17 -2.35 -6.46
N TYR A 29 -6.18 -3.66 -6.20
CA TYR A 29 -6.24 -4.71 -7.21
C TYR A 29 -7.51 -4.59 -8.07
N GLU A 30 -8.67 -4.44 -7.45
CA GLU A 30 -9.96 -4.27 -8.15
C GLU A 30 -9.97 -3.06 -9.09
N ARG A 31 -9.29 -1.97 -8.70
CA ARG A 31 -9.24 -0.73 -9.50
C ARG A 31 -8.23 -0.77 -10.64
N THR A 32 -7.11 -1.46 -10.46
CA THR A 32 -5.97 -1.38 -11.39
C THR A 32 -5.61 -2.70 -12.04
N GLY A 33 -6.09 -3.84 -11.52
CA GLY A 33 -5.74 -5.19 -11.98
C GLY A 33 -4.23 -5.44 -12.00
N LEU A 34 -3.43 -4.68 -11.22
CA LEU A 34 -1.95 -4.65 -11.25
C LEU A 34 -1.37 -4.29 -12.63
N SER A 35 -2.18 -3.75 -13.52
CA SER A 35 -1.77 -3.36 -14.88
C SER A 35 -1.41 -1.88 -14.93
N SER A 36 -0.29 -1.56 -15.55
CA SER A 36 0.11 -0.18 -15.82
C SER A 36 -0.92 0.56 -16.66
N GLN A 37 -1.49 -0.09 -17.66
CA GLN A 37 -2.50 0.50 -18.55
C GLN A 37 -3.79 0.81 -17.78
N LYS A 38 -4.30 -0.13 -16.98
CA LYS A 38 -5.49 0.09 -16.16
C LYS A 38 -5.25 1.18 -15.11
N THR A 39 -4.06 1.26 -14.53
CA THR A 39 -3.70 2.33 -13.59
C THR A 39 -3.72 3.70 -14.28
N ILE A 40 -3.14 3.83 -15.47
CA ILE A 40 -3.18 5.07 -16.24
C ILE A 40 -4.62 5.44 -16.57
N ARG A 41 -5.41 4.50 -17.08
CA ARG A 41 -6.82 4.66 -17.39
C ARG A 41 -7.62 5.12 -16.17
N TYR A 42 -7.35 4.56 -14.99
CA TYR A 42 -8.01 4.94 -13.75
C TYR A 42 -7.77 6.40 -13.35
N TYR A 43 -6.54 6.92 -13.55
CA TYR A 43 -6.21 8.30 -13.18
C TYR A 43 -6.44 9.31 -14.29
N CYS A 44 -6.19 8.93 -15.54
CA CYS A 44 -6.23 9.84 -16.69
C CYS A 44 -7.52 9.75 -17.51
N GLY A 45 -8.35 8.73 -17.26
CA GLY A 45 -9.55 8.45 -18.05
C GLY A 45 -9.25 7.76 -19.38
N ASP A 46 -10.29 7.45 -20.12
CA ASP A 46 -10.22 6.91 -21.48
C ASP A 46 -9.84 8.03 -22.45
N LYS A 47 -9.04 7.72 -23.46
CA LYS A 47 -8.68 8.71 -24.51
C LYS A 47 -9.87 8.91 -25.45
N GLU A 48 -10.17 10.15 -25.80
CA GLU A 48 -11.23 10.48 -26.75
C GLU A 48 -11.01 9.83 -28.13
N GLU A 49 -9.74 9.67 -28.57
CA GLU A 49 -9.39 9.00 -29.82
C GLU A 49 -9.72 7.49 -29.86
N GLU A 50 -9.82 6.85 -28.69
CA GLU A 50 -10.21 5.44 -28.57
C GLU A 50 -11.74 5.24 -28.65
N LEU A 51 -12.53 6.32 -28.59
CA LEU A 51 -13.99 6.28 -28.74
C LEU A 51 -14.42 6.19 -30.21
N ASP A 52 -13.62 6.72 -31.15
CA ASP A 52 -13.94 6.79 -32.58
C ASP A 52 -13.29 5.70 -33.44
N THR A 53 -12.36 4.92 -32.88
CA THR A 53 -11.73 3.78 -33.58
C THR A 53 -12.56 2.50 -33.38
N PRO A 54 -12.77 1.70 -34.47
CA PRO A 54 -13.41 0.39 -34.31
C PRO A 54 -12.54 -0.52 -33.46
N LEU A 55 -12.90 -0.62 -32.19
CA LEU A 55 -12.24 -1.46 -31.18
C LEU A 55 -12.42 -2.93 -31.53
N SER A 56 -11.45 -3.75 -31.15
CA SER A 56 -11.61 -5.20 -31.23
C SER A 56 -12.80 -5.67 -30.37
N ALA A 57 -13.42 -6.78 -30.74
CA ALA A 57 -14.59 -7.32 -30.02
C ALA A 57 -14.29 -7.58 -28.53
N GLU A 58 -13.03 -7.85 -28.17
CA GLU A 58 -12.59 -8.04 -26.78
C GLU A 58 -12.46 -6.72 -26.00
N GLU A 59 -11.93 -5.66 -26.62
CA GLU A 59 -11.83 -4.34 -26.01
C GLU A 59 -13.19 -3.70 -25.79
N ASN A 60 -14.12 -3.91 -26.72
CA ASN A 60 -15.52 -3.47 -26.56
C ASN A 60 -16.22 -4.21 -25.40
N LYS A 61 -15.97 -5.51 -25.22
CA LYS A 61 -16.49 -6.25 -24.07
C LYS A 61 -15.95 -5.73 -22.74
N LEU A 62 -14.64 -5.48 -22.65
CA LEU A 62 -14.00 -4.90 -21.46
C LEU A 62 -14.55 -3.52 -21.11
N LYS A 63 -14.75 -2.64 -22.11
CA LYS A 63 -15.34 -1.30 -21.89
C LYS A 63 -16.81 -1.36 -21.48
N LEU A 64 -17.56 -2.35 -21.97
CA LEU A 64 -18.95 -2.59 -21.57
C LEU A 64 -19.08 -3.11 -20.13
N GLU A 65 -18.13 -3.94 -19.68
CA GLU A 65 -18.13 -4.50 -18.33
C GLU A 65 -17.56 -3.54 -17.28
N GLU A 66 -16.51 -2.78 -17.62
CA GLU A 66 -15.83 -1.86 -16.68
C GLU A 66 -16.39 -0.42 -16.71
N GLY A 67 -17.14 -0.06 -17.73
CA GLY A 67 -17.67 1.31 -17.94
C GLY A 67 -16.61 2.31 -18.44
N LEU A 68 -17.06 3.55 -18.68
CA LEU A 68 -16.18 4.66 -19.09
C LEU A 68 -15.49 5.27 -17.86
N PHE A 69 -14.19 5.43 -17.94
CA PHE A 69 -13.41 6.11 -16.92
C PHE A 69 -13.20 7.58 -17.29
N PHE A 70 -13.60 8.46 -16.39
CA PHE A 70 -13.30 9.88 -16.50
C PHE A 70 -12.01 10.24 -15.77
N PRO A 71 -11.25 11.22 -16.29
CA PRO A 71 -10.02 11.66 -15.64
C PRO A 71 -10.30 12.11 -14.21
N LYS A 72 -9.48 11.66 -13.25
CA LYS A 72 -9.60 12.09 -11.85
C LYS A 72 -9.43 13.59 -11.74
N SER A 73 -10.40 14.23 -11.10
CA SER A 73 -10.38 15.67 -10.84
C SER A 73 -9.33 15.99 -9.77
N TYR A 74 -8.90 17.25 -9.73
CA TYR A 74 -8.04 17.78 -8.67
C TYR A 74 -8.62 17.51 -7.27
N ARG A 75 -9.92 17.71 -7.12
CA ARG A 75 -10.63 17.53 -5.85
C ARG A 75 -10.62 16.09 -5.38
N GLU A 76 -10.88 15.12 -6.26
CA GLU A 76 -10.83 13.70 -5.92
C GLU A 76 -9.43 13.26 -5.48
N LEU A 77 -8.37 13.72 -6.18
CA LEU A 77 -7.00 13.43 -5.79
C LEU A 77 -6.65 14.07 -4.45
N LEU A 78 -7.08 15.29 -4.21
CA LEU A 78 -6.84 15.99 -2.95
C LEU A 78 -7.54 15.29 -1.78
N GLU A 79 -8.78 14.86 -1.92
CA GLU A 79 -9.53 14.13 -0.90
C GLU A 79 -8.85 12.81 -0.52
N VAL A 80 -8.41 12.03 -1.52
CA VAL A 80 -7.67 10.79 -1.28
C VAL A 80 -6.33 11.06 -0.61
N THR A 81 -5.58 12.05 -1.12
CA THR A 81 -4.26 12.42 -0.56
C THR A 81 -4.41 12.92 0.87
N HIS A 82 -5.40 13.77 1.15
CA HIS A 82 -5.67 14.28 2.50
C HIS A 82 -5.93 13.14 3.50
N THR A 83 -6.77 12.19 3.13
CA THR A 83 -7.05 11.02 3.97
C THR A 83 -5.79 10.18 4.22
N HIS A 84 -5.00 9.91 3.18
CA HIS A 84 -3.82 9.05 3.27
C HIS A 84 -2.65 9.70 3.99
N ILE A 85 -2.45 11.01 3.86
CA ILE A 85 -1.34 11.73 4.51
C ILE A 85 -1.46 11.75 6.04
N PHE A 86 -2.68 11.58 6.57
CA PHE A 86 -2.89 11.43 8.00
C PHE A 86 -2.91 9.96 8.45
N SER A 87 -3.66 9.11 7.76
CA SER A 87 -3.89 7.74 8.19
C SER A 87 -2.63 6.86 8.09
N ILE A 88 -1.89 6.93 6.98
CA ILE A 88 -0.73 6.06 6.77
C ILE A 88 0.39 6.34 7.78
N PRO A 89 0.82 7.60 8.03
CA PRO A 89 1.85 7.87 9.04
C PRO A 89 1.44 7.49 10.46
N ILE A 90 0.18 7.61 10.84
CA ILE A 90 -0.31 7.18 12.15
C ILE A 90 -0.19 5.66 12.31
N VAL A 91 -0.68 4.90 11.32
CA VAL A 91 -0.57 3.44 11.32
C VAL A 91 0.91 3.03 11.37
N MET A 92 1.74 3.65 10.54
CA MET A 92 3.18 3.38 10.50
C MET A 92 3.87 3.71 11.82
N PHE A 93 3.50 4.81 12.48
CA PHE A 93 4.03 5.17 13.79
C PHE A 93 3.72 4.09 14.83
N ILE A 94 2.47 3.62 14.91
CA ILE A 94 2.07 2.57 15.85
C ILE A 94 2.83 1.27 15.57
N LEU A 95 2.88 0.82 14.32
CA LEU A 95 3.58 -0.39 13.92
C LEU A 95 5.09 -0.29 14.16
N SER A 96 5.69 0.87 13.91
CA SER A 96 7.12 1.11 14.19
C SER A 96 7.44 1.01 15.69
N ARG A 97 6.53 1.45 16.57
CA ARG A 97 6.69 1.30 18.02
C ARG A 97 6.69 -0.15 18.45
N ILE A 98 5.82 -0.98 17.86
CA ILE A 98 5.81 -2.42 18.13
C ILE A 98 7.11 -3.07 17.63
N LEU A 99 7.56 -2.75 16.40
CA LEU A 99 8.83 -3.24 15.88
C LEU A 99 10.03 -2.78 16.73
N ALA A 100 10.02 -1.54 17.22
CA ALA A 100 11.08 -1.03 18.09
C ALA A 100 11.27 -1.83 19.39
N MET A 101 10.20 -2.48 19.88
CA MET A 101 10.23 -3.34 21.08
C MET A 101 10.84 -4.73 20.80
N THR A 102 11.09 -5.09 19.54
CA THR A 102 11.73 -6.35 19.17
C THR A 102 13.24 -6.31 19.40
N HIS A 103 13.85 -7.50 19.55
CA HIS A 103 15.31 -7.64 19.67
C HIS A 103 16.02 -7.67 18.32
N SER A 104 15.31 -7.37 17.23
CA SER A 104 15.87 -7.32 15.88
C SER A 104 17.02 -6.31 15.79
N ARG A 105 17.99 -6.58 14.90
CA ARG A 105 19.16 -5.70 14.70
C ARG A 105 18.71 -4.29 14.31
N GLU A 106 19.38 -3.29 14.87
CA GLU A 106 19.05 -1.88 14.63
C GLU A 106 19.13 -1.50 13.15
N GLY A 107 20.13 -2.03 12.43
CA GLY A 107 20.23 -1.83 10.98
C GLY A 107 19.01 -2.31 10.21
N LEU A 108 18.41 -3.46 10.59
CA LEU A 108 17.18 -3.95 9.98
C LEU A 108 16.00 -3.00 10.23
N LYS A 109 15.84 -2.50 11.46
CA LYS A 109 14.80 -1.53 11.80
C LYS A 109 14.92 -0.26 10.98
N ILE A 110 16.14 0.31 10.89
CA ILE A 110 16.41 1.50 10.07
C ILE A 110 16.06 1.26 8.60
N THR A 111 16.43 0.10 8.07
CA THR A 111 16.09 -0.25 6.67
C THR A 111 14.57 -0.32 6.47
N ILE A 112 13.84 -0.99 7.37
CA ILE A 112 12.38 -1.09 7.29
C ILE A 112 11.74 0.31 7.36
N TYR A 113 12.21 1.18 8.26
CA TYR A 113 11.71 2.56 8.37
C TYR A 113 11.98 3.35 7.09
N GLY A 114 13.19 3.27 6.54
CA GLY A 114 13.56 3.97 5.31
C GLY A 114 12.74 3.50 4.10
N VAL A 115 12.58 2.19 3.94
CA VAL A 115 11.76 1.58 2.86
C VAL A 115 10.29 2.01 2.98
N SER A 116 9.74 1.98 4.18
CA SER A 116 8.37 2.41 4.43
C SER A 116 8.17 3.89 4.11
N PHE A 117 9.09 4.74 4.57
CA PHE A 117 9.01 6.17 4.34
C PHE A 117 9.08 6.51 2.85
N MET A 118 10.01 5.89 2.13
CA MET A 118 10.11 6.03 0.66
C MET A 118 8.82 5.54 -0.03
N GLY A 119 8.31 4.39 0.40
CA GLY A 119 7.04 3.84 -0.11
C GLY A 119 5.88 4.83 0.06
N ILE A 120 5.75 5.47 1.23
CA ILE A 120 4.69 6.46 1.50
C ILE A 120 4.82 7.68 0.59
N ILE A 121 6.03 8.26 0.49
CA ILE A 121 6.26 9.44 -0.37
C ILE A 121 5.88 9.14 -1.80
N LEU A 122 6.36 8.02 -2.35
CA LEU A 122 6.05 7.62 -3.71
C LEU A 122 4.55 7.34 -3.90
N ASN A 123 3.90 6.71 -2.91
CA ASN A 123 2.48 6.38 -2.98
C ASN A 123 1.59 7.63 -3.00
N LEU A 124 1.94 8.66 -2.24
CA LEU A 124 1.21 9.92 -2.20
C LEU A 124 1.49 10.79 -3.44
N ALA A 125 2.72 10.79 -3.94
CA ALA A 125 3.12 11.63 -5.08
C ALA A 125 2.71 11.03 -6.43
N ALA A 126 2.80 9.71 -6.60
CA ALA A 126 2.63 9.07 -7.89
C ALA A 126 1.26 9.31 -8.56
N PRO A 127 0.10 9.29 -7.87
CA PRO A 127 -1.19 9.63 -8.49
C PRO A 127 -1.22 11.01 -9.14
N TRP A 128 -0.63 12.00 -8.48
CA TRP A 128 -0.50 13.36 -9.01
C TRP A 128 0.41 13.43 -10.22
N LEU A 129 1.54 12.74 -10.15
CA LEU A 129 2.50 12.71 -11.25
C LEU A 129 1.94 11.97 -12.48
N ILE A 130 1.21 10.87 -12.28
CA ILE A 130 0.53 10.14 -13.36
C ILE A 130 -0.50 11.05 -14.03
N ARG A 131 -1.30 11.78 -13.24
CA ARG A 131 -2.39 12.60 -13.75
C ARG A 131 -1.92 13.87 -14.45
N TYR A 132 -0.89 14.56 -13.90
CA TYR A 132 -0.54 15.91 -14.34
C TYR A 132 0.84 16.05 -14.97
N ALA A 133 1.73 15.06 -14.83
CA ALA A 133 3.08 15.14 -15.38
C ALA A 133 3.32 14.13 -16.51
N CYS A 134 3.39 12.85 -16.20
CA CYS A 134 3.72 11.83 -17.21
C CYS A 134 3.23 10.43 -16.78
N HIS A 135 2.71 9.67 -17.74
CA HIS A 135 2.24 8.30 -17.53
C HIS A 135 3.33 7.32 -17.06
N HIS A 136 4.60 7.59 -17.32
CA HIS A 136 5.72 6.77 -16.86
C HIS A 136 5.82 6.68 -15.33
N PHE A 137 5.25 7.64 -14.58
CA PHE A 137 5.19 7.58 -13.12
C PHE A 137 4.31 6.45 -12.56
N VAL A 138 3.61 5.72 -13.41
CA VAL A 138 2.94 4.48 -13.01
C VAL A 138 3.93 3.47 -12.44
N ILE A 139 5.18 3.46 -12.91
CA ILE A 139 6.25 2.62 -12.35
C ILE A 139 6.54 3.01 -10.90
N ALA A 140 6.63 4.31 -10.60
CA ALA A 140 6.82 4.79 -9.24
C ALA A 140 5.67 4.38 -8.31
N PHE A 141 4.44 4.37 -8.81
CA PHE A 141 3.27 3.90 -8.08
C PHE A 141 3.34 2.39 -7.80
N THR A 142 3.71 1.59 -8.79
CA THR A 142 3.89 0.14 -8.62
C THR A 142 5.00 -0.17 -7.62
N VAL A 143 6.15 0.51 -7.73
CA VAL A 143 7.27 0.36 -6.79
C VAL A 143 6.83 0.75 -5.38
N SER A 144 6.09 1.85 -5.23
CA SER A 144 5.60 2.28 -3.90
C SER A 144 4.74 1.20 -3.23
N ASN A 145 3.84 0.57 -3.97
CA ASN A 145 2.99 -0.50 -3.44
C ASN A 145 3.81 -1.71 -3.00
N ILE A 146 4.83 -2.11 -3.77
CA ILE A 146 5.75 -3.20 -3.40
C ILE A 146 6.50 -2.86 -2.11
N LEU A 147 7.07 -1.64 -2.02
CA LEU A 147 7.79 -1.20 -0.83
C LEU A 147 6.89 -1.19 0.42
N LEU A 148 5.65 -0.73 0.28
CA LEU A 148 4.68 -0.72 1.37
C LEU A 148 4.28 -2.13 1.81
N ILE A 149 4.00 -3.04 0.87
CA ILE A 149 3.67 -4.43 1.19
C ILE A 149 4.82 -5.11 1.95
N LEU A 150 6.05 -4.95 1.47
CA LEU A 150 7.23 -5.52 2.12
C LEU A 150 7.45 -4.96 3.53
N SER A 151 7.32 -3.63 3.69
CA SER A 151 7.50 -2.99 4.99
C SER A 151 6.38 -3.35 5.97
N PHE A 152 5.13 -3.32 5.55
CA PHE A 152 4.02 -3.71 6.41
C PHE A 152 4.10 -5.20 6.78
N GLY A 153 4.50 -6.06 5.84
CA GLY A 153 4.81 -7.45 6.15
C GLY A 153 5.87 -7.57 7.25
N ALA A 154 6.98 -6.84 7.14
CA ALA A 154 8.03 -6.83 8.16
C ALA A 154 7.53 -6.33 9.52
N TYR A 155 6.72 -5.24 9.56
CA TYR A 155 6.11 -4.73 10.79
C TYR A 155 5.18 -5.72 11.49
N ILE A 156 4.58 -6.64 10.76
CA ILE A 156 3.63 -7.62 11.29
C ILE A 156 4.37 -8.92 11.68
N PHE A 157 5.12 -9.48 10.73
CA PHE A 157 5.70 -10.82 10.91
C PHE A 157 6.87 -10.84 11.89
N ILE A 158 7.73 -9.80 11.92
CA ILE A 158 8.89 -9.79 12.82
C ILE A 158 8.45 -9.77 14.29
N PRO A 159 7.56 -8.86 14.74
CA PRO A 159 7.11 -8.89 16.13
C PRO A 159 6.35 -10.16 16.49
N LEU A 160 5.48 -10.67 15.61
CA LEU A 160 4.76 -11.91 15.85
C LEU A 160 5.72 -13.10 16.04
N TYR A 161 6.70 -13.22 15.15
CA TYR A 161 7.70 -14.26 15.26
C TYR A 161 8.49 -14.19 16.57
N GLU A 162 8.97 -13.01 16.95
CA GLU A 162 9.70 -12.84 18.20
C GLU A 162 8.84 -13.09 19.44
N MET A 163 7.59 -12.68 19.44
CA MET A 163 6.69 -12.89 20.59
C MET A 163 6.39 -14.36 20.87
N TRP A 164 6.26 -15.18 19.82
CA TRP A 164 5.73 -16.53 19.96
C TRP A 164 6.76 -17.65 19.74
N PHE A 165 7.80 -17.41 18.93
CA PHE A 165 8.71 -18.46 18.49
C PHE A 165 10.14 -18.27 18.97
N ARG A 166 10.51 -17.10 19.49
CA ARG A 166 11.88 -16.90 19.99
C ARG A 166 12.00 -17.48 21.39
N PRO A 167 12.88 -18.50 21.62
CA PRO A 167 13.10 -19.06 22.92
C PRO A 167 13.74 -18.01 23.86
N ASP A 168 13.28 -18.02 25.12
CA ASP A 168 13.87 -17.21 26.17
C ASP A 168 15.28 -17.71 26.49
N HIS A 169 16.28 -16.98 26.05
CA HIS A 169 17.67 -17.21 26.49
C HIS A 169 17.96 -16.59 27.86
N SER A 170 16.96 -16.17 28.61
CA SER A 170 17.10 -15.56 29.94
C SER A 170 16.61 -16.49 31.07
N ALA A 171 16.59 -17.79 30.86
CA ALA A 171 16.54 -18.73 32.00
C ALA A 171 17.97 -18.92 32.52
N PRO A 172 18.23 -18.72 33.83
CA PRO A 172 19.52 -18.91 34.44
C PRO A 172 19.96 -20.38 34.42
#